data_23cb6df02572f1c25d1f19a76fc21797
#
_entry.id   23cb6df02572f1c25d1f19a76fc21797
#
_cell.length_a   1.000
_cell.length_b   1.000
_cell.length_c   1.000
_cell.angle_alpha   90.00
_cell.angle_beta   90.00
_cell.angle_gamma   90.00
#
_symmetry.space_group_name_H-M   'P 1'
#
loop_
_entity.id
_entity.type
_entity.pdbx_description
1 polymer ?
#
loop_
_entity_poly.entity_id
_entity_poly.type
_entity_poly.pdbx_seq_one_letter_code
_entity_poly.pdbx_strand_id
1 'polypeptide(L)'
;MMNFDHEIKNQIQNYLLMQGILSNQTVWHAQTGGQTNKVWRLFGEEDLICKLYLETNTNPLFNNTPEAEYRCLLWLDGSDIAPKPYKYLKTPFGDVLLYNYIKGHTWSHDVEIVSELLTRIRKHKYPKGLRILSNLPSDIKQTGLEITNKLNNYHKNKLINICP
;
A
#
# COMPACT_ATOMS: atom_id res chain seq x y z
N MET A 1 -7.08 17.48 -21.82
CA MET A 1 -7.00 16.19 -21.10
C MET A 1 -7.23 16.50 -19.64
N MET A 2 -8.44 16.29 -19.10
CA MET A 2 -8.68 16.42 -17.65
C MET A 2 -7.75 15.39 -16.96
N ASN A 3 -7.02 15.89 -15.97
CA ASN A 3 -6.00 15.08 -15.32
C ASN A 3 -6.69 14.00 -14.50
N PHE A 4 -6.63 12.76 -14.95
CA PHE A 4 -7.23 11.58 -14.29
C PHE A 4 -6.96 11.56 -12.77
N ASP A 5 -5.77 12.00 -12.38
CA ASP A 5 -5.37 12.08 -10.97
C ASP A 5 -6.18 13.09 -10.15
N HIS A 6 -6.61 14.16 -10.78
CA HIS A 6 -7.45 15.17 -10.13
C HIS A 6 -8.89 14.67 -9.98
N GLU A 7 -9.41 13.98 -10.98
CA GLU A 7 -10.76 13.44 -10.96
C GLU A 7 -10.91 12.35 -9.88
N ILE A 8 -10.01 11.37 -9.87
CA ILE A 8 -10.05 10.28 -8.89
C ILE A 8 -9.87 10.81 -7.45
N LYS A 9 -9.00 11.82 -7.26
CA LYS A 9 -8.87 12.49 -5.97
C LYS A 9 -10.19 13.09 -5.51
N ASN A 10 -10.90 13.82 -6.38
CA ASN A 10 -12.16 14.48 -6.04
C ASN A 10 -13.25 13.43 -5.70
N GLN A 11 -13.30 12.34 -6.43
CA GLN A 11 -14.24 11.25 -6.17
C GLN A 11 -14.00 10.63 -4.78
N ILE A 12 -12.75 10.33 -4.43
CA ILE A 12 -12.40 9.79 -3.11
C ILE A 12 -12.68 10.83 -2.01
N GLN A 13 -12.33 12.08 -2.24
CA GLN A 13 -12.57 13.17 -1.28
C GLN A 13 -14.07 13.28 -0.97
N ASN A 14 -14.92 13.35 -1.98
CA ASN A 14 -16.37 13.42 -1.81
C ASN A 14 -16.91 12.19 -1.07
N TYR A 15 -16.41 10.99 -1.43
CA TYR A 15 -16.82 9.76 -0.75
C TYR A 15 -16.48 9.80 0.75
N LEU A 16 -15.26 10.20 1.11
CA LEU A 16 -14.83 10.26 2.52
C LEU A 16 -15.57 11.35 3.30
N LEU A 17 -15.91 12.47 2.66
CA LEU A 17 -16.76 13.51 3.23
C LEU A 17 -18.19 12.98 3.51
N MET A 18 -18.79 12.31 2.53
CA MET A 18 -20.14 11.72 2.69
C MET A 18 -20.19 10.64 3.78
N GLN A 19 -19.10 9.94 4.02
CA GLN A 19 -18.97 8.96 5.10
C GLN A 19 -18.68 9.61 6.47
N GLY A 20 -18.58 10.94 6.56
CA GLY A 20 -18.24 11.64 7.79
C GLY A 20 -16.83 11.35 8.32
N ILE A 21 -15.92 10.88 7.45
CA ILE A 21 -14.54 10.55 7.83
C ILE A 21 -13.65 11.78 7.81
N LEU A 22 -13.94 12.72 6.91
CA LEU A 22 -13.21 13.97 6.75
C LEU A 22 -14.15 15.16 6.89
N SER A 23 -13.57 16.32 7.17
CA SER A 23 -14.26 17.61 7.11
C SER A 23 -13.97 18.34 5.79
N ASN A 24 -14.81 19.33 5.46
CA ASN A 24 -14.60 20.20 4.30
C ASN A 24 -13.33 21.05 4.40
N GLN A 25 -12.72 21.16 5.56
CA GLN A 25 -11.50 21.90 5.80
C GLN A 25 -10.24 21.07 5.57
N THR A 26 -10.40 19.76 5.29
CA THR A 26 -9.25 18.87 5.05
C THR A 26 -8.51 19.22 3.77
N VAL A 27 -7.23 19.52 3.89
CA VAL A 27 -6.34 19.85 2.77
C VAL A 27 -5.61 18.61 2.29
N TRP A 28 -5.55 18.40 0.98
CA TRP A 28 -4.99 17.22 0.35
C TRP A 28 -3.68 17.53 -0.37
N HIS A 29 -2.59 16.91 0.07
CA HIS A 29 -1.29 17.01 -0.55
C HIS A 29 -0.87 15.69 -1.17
N ALA A 30 -0.68 15.65 -2.49
CA ALA A 30 -0.17 14.45 -3.17
C ALA A 30 1.23 14.11 -2.64
N GLN A 31 1.45 12.82 -2.37
CA GLN A 31 2.75 12.30 -1.98
C GLN A 31 3.42 11.66 -3.19
N THR A 32 4.70 11.89 -3.34
CA THR A 32 5.52 11.30 -4.42
C THR A 32 6.17 10.00 -3.93
N GLY A 33 6.44 9.06 -4.86
CA GLY A 33 7.21 7.85 -4.57
C GLY A 33 6.47 6.52 -4.74
N GLY A 34 5.13 6.50 -4.86
CA GLY A 34 4.36 5.30 -5.17
C GLY A 34 4.16 5.12 -6.67
N GLN A 35 4.55 3.97 -7.24
CA GLN A 35 4.31 3.68 -8.67
C GLN A 35 2.96 3.01 -8.94
N THR A 36 2.41 2.29 -7.97
CA THR A 36 1.21 1.45 -8.16
C THR A 36 -0.04 2.01 -7.47
N ASN A 37 0.13 2.85 -6.46
CA ASN A 37 -0.95 3.38 -5.65
C ASN A 37 -0.91 4.91 -5.65
N LYS A 38 -2.07 5.54 -5.49
CA LYS A 38 -2.14 6.99 -5.27
C LYS A 38 -2.11 7.25 -3.77
N VAL A 39 -1.27 8.20 -3.37
CA VAL A 39 -1.08 8.51 -1.95
C VAL A 39 -1.21 10.01 -1.73
N TRP A 40 -2.04 10.39 -0.76
CA TRP A 40 -2.21 11.78 -0.33
C TRP A 40 -2.04 11.88 1.18
N ARG A 41 -1.41 12.95 1.63
CA ARG A 41 -1.49 13.41 3.01
C ARG A 41 -2.74 14.28 3.15
N LEU A 42 -3.52 13.99 4.16
CA LEU A 42 -4.74 14.68 4.55
C LEU A 42 -4.42 15.49 5.80
N PHE A 43 -4.45 16.80 5.66
CA PHE A 43 -4.15 17.72 6.75
C PHE A 43 -5.43 18.42 7.19
N GLY A 44 -5.84 18.26 8.46
CA GLY A 44 -7.09 18.78 9.02
C GLY A 44 -7.17 18.54 10.51
N GLU A 45 -8.30 18.07 10.99
CA GLU A 45 -8.47 17.66 12.40
C GLU A 45 -7.54 16.50 12.77
N GLU A 46 -7.36 15.58 11.83
CA GLU A 46 -6.40 14.48 11.89
C GLU A 46 -5.35 14.68 10.79
N ASP A 47 -4.12 14.25 11.05
CA ASP A 47 -3.04 14.23 10.07
C ASP A 47 -2.87 12.79 9.56
N LEU A 48 -3.49 12.50 8.42
CA LEU A 48 -3.61 11.15 7.89
C LEU A 48 -2.89 10.99 6.55
N ILE A 49 -2.58 9.75 6.24
CA ILE A 49 -2.29 9.30 4.87
C ILE A 49 -3.52 8.60 4.32
N CYS A 50 -3.91 8.96 3.10
CA CYS A 50 -4.90 8.27 2.30
C CYS A 50 -4.18 7.57 1.14
N LYS A 51 -4.21 6.25 1.14
CA LYS A 51 -3.63 5.41 0.10
C LYS A 51 -4.75 4.71 -0.66
N LEU A 52 -4.87 5.03 -1.97
CA LEU A 52 -5.84 4.43 -2.88
C LEU A 52 -5.14 3.36 -3.71
N TYR A 53 -5.71 2.17 -3.72
CA TYR A 53 -5.29 1.01 -4.50
C TYR A 53 -6.14 0.93 -5.77
N LEU A 54 -5.56 1.33 -6.92
CA LEU A 54 -6.27 1.34 -8.20
C LEU A 54 -6.35 -0.03 -8.85
N GLU A 55 -5.31 -0.83 -8.68
CA GLU A 55 -5.19 -2.16 -9.29
C GLU A 55 -4.57 -3.13 -8.29
N THR A 56 -5.35 -4.09 -7.80
CA THR A 56 -4.90 -5.02 -6.76
C THR A 56 -4.18 -6.25 -7.31
N ASN A 57 -4.37 -6.61 -8.61
CA ASN A 57 -3.96 -7.92 -9.13
C ASN A 57 -3.11 -7.90 -10.40
N THR A 58 -2.64 -6.74 -10.86
CA THR A 58 -1.96 -6.64 -12.16
C THR A 58 -0.45 -6.84 -12.11
N ASN A 59 0.19 -6.64 -10.94
CA ASN A 59 1.63 -6.85 -10.82
C ASN A 59 1.92 -8.30 -10.42
N PRO A 60 2.52 -9.12 -11.30
CA PRO A 60 2.81 -10.53 -11.00
C PRO A 60 3.87 -10.72 -9.90
N LEU A 61 4.68 -9.68 -9.63
CA LEU A 61 5.75 -9.74 -8.63
C LEU A 61 5.26 -9.33 -7.24
N PHE A 62 4.30 -8.42 -7.18
CA PHE A 62 3.81 -7.87 -5.93
C PHE A 62 2.29 -8.04 -5.83
N ASN A 63 1.88 -8.76 -4.82
CA ASN A 63 0.47 -8.81 -4.47
C ASN A 63 0.13 -7.52 -3.72
N ASN A 64 -0.42 -6.54 -4.45
CA ASN A 64 -0.86 -5.25 -3.90
C ASN A 64 -2.19 -5.45 -3.16
N THR A 65 -2.13 -6.03 -1.96
CA THR A 65 -3.30 -6.46 -1.18
C THR A 65 -3.56 -5.46 -0.05
N PRO A 66 -4.50 -4.51 -0.22
CA PRO A 66 -4.77 -3.47 0.77
C PRO A 66 -5.23 -4.02 2.12
N GLU A 67 -6.04 -5.07 2.11
CA GLU A 67 -6.51 -5.72 3.34
C GLU A 67 -5.35 -6.37 4.14
N ALA A 68 -4.36 -6.96 3.47
CA ALA A 68 -3.20 -7.52 4.14
C ALA A 68 -2.33 -6.41 4.76
N GLU A 69 -2.16 -5.28 4.06
CA GLU A 69 -1.46 -4.11 4.60
C GLU A 69 -2.19 -3.56 5.83
N TYR A 70 -3.51 -3.41 5.77
CA TYR A 70 -4.30 -2.96 6.92
C TYR A 70 -4.16 -3.90 8.12
N ARG A 71 -4.22 -5.22 7.90
CA ARG A 71 -4.00 -6.22 8.98
C ARG A 71 -2.60 -6.15 9.57
N CYS A 72 -1.58 -5.87 8.74
CA CYS A 72 -0.22 -5.66 9.24
C CYS A 72 -0.14 -4.41 10.13
N LEU A 73 -0.78 -3.32 9.74
CA LEU A 73 -0.83 -2.09 10.55
C LEU A 73 -1.55 -2.33 11.88
N LEU A 74 -2.69 -3.04 11.87
CA LEU A 74 -3.40 -3.42 13.08
C LEU A 74 -2.54 -4.30 14.02
N TRP A 75 -1.79 -5.22 13.44
CA TRP A 75 -0.89 -6.08 14.20
C TRP A 75 0.28 -5.32 14.84
N LEU A 76 0.78 -4.27 14.17
CA LEU A 76 1.88 -3.44 14.65
C LEU A 76 1.40 -2.23 15.48
N ASP A 77 0.09 -2.06 15.64
CA ASP A 77 -0.46 -0.92 16.39
C ASP A 77 0.05 -0.92 17.84
N GLY A 78 0.52 0.25 18.30
CA GLY A 78 1.15 0.40 19.61
C GLY A 78 2.59 -0.09 19.73
N SER A 79 3.21 -0.58 18.64
CA SER A 79 4.61 -1.05 18.63
C SER A 79 5.66 0.04 18.33
N ASP A 80 5.23 1.22 17.91
CA ASP A 80 6.08 2.31 17.40
C ASP A 80 6.96 1.90 16.19
N ILE A 81 6.56 0.84 15.49
CA ILE A 81 7.26 0.32 14.29
C ILE A 81 6.55 0.78 13.02
N ALA A 82 5.24 0.96 13.07
CA ALA A 82 4.39 1.30 11.95
C ALA A 82 3.41 2.43 12.31
N PRO A 83 2.87 3.14 11.30
CA PRO A 83 1.83 4.12 11.55
C PRO A 83 0.57 3.46 12.12
N LYS A 84 -0.12 4.18 13.01
CA LYS A 84 -1.39 3.73 13.56
C LYS A 84 -2.43 3.64 12.44
N PRO A 85 -3.08 2.48 12.24
CA PRO A 85 -4.16 2.36 11.27
C PRO A 85 -5.38 3.18 11.71
N TYR A 86 -6.00 3.85 10.75
CA TYR A 86 -7.22 4.61 11.01
C TYR A 86 -8.45 3.87 10.47
N LYS A 87 -8.48 3.58 9.16
CA LYS A 87 -9.62 2.89 8.53
C LYS A 87 -9.24 2.24 7.21
N TYR A 88 -9.85 1.09 6.91
CA TYR A 88 -9.86 0.46 5.60
C TYR A 88 -11.26 0.48 5.01
N LEU A 89 -11.38 0.87 3.75
CA LEU A 89 -12.64 1.06 3.05
C LEU A 89 -12.59 0.44 1.67
N LYS A 90 -13.63 -0.30 1.31
CA LYS A 90 -13.91 -0.66 -0.08
C LYS A 90 -14.78 0.44 -0.68
N THR A 91 -14.29 1.09 -1.73
CA THR A 91 -15.00 2.17 -2.41
C THR A 91 -15.29 1.80 -3.85
N PRO A 92 -16.24 2.44 -4.53
CA PRO A 92 -16.49 2.24 -5.96
C PRO A 92 -15.28 2.59 -6.86
N PHE A 93 -14.29 3.30 -6.32
CA PHE A 93 -13.13 3.82 -7.04
C PHE A 93 -11.85 3.04 -6.75
N GLY A 94 -11.92 2.01 -5.92
CA GLY A 94 -10.81 1.22 -5.44
C GLY A 94 -10.77 1.14 -3.92
N ASP A 95 -9.91 0.31 -3.40
CA ASP A 95 -9.74 0.16 -1.96
C ASP A 95 -8.94 1.33 -1.39
N VAL A 96 -9.39 1.86 -0.25
CA VAL A 96 -8.75 2.99 0.44
C VAL A 96 -8.27 2.56 1.81
N LEU A 97 -7.01 2.85 2.10
CA LEU A 97 -6.40 2.67 3.41
C LEU A 97 -6.02 4.03 4.01
N LEU A 98 -6.53 4.30 5.20
CA LEU A 98 -6.23 5.49 5.98
C LEU A 98 -5.38 5.09 7.21
N TYR A 99 -4.31 5.84 7.46
CA TYR A 99 -3.45 5.68 8.63
C TYR A 99 -2.79 7.01 9.01
N ASN A 100 -2.34 7.13 10.25
CA ASN A 100 -1.74 8.38 10.73
C ASN A 100 -0.47 8.73 9.96
N TYR A 101 -0.32 10.01 9.62
CA TYR A 101 0.92 10.52 9.05
C TYR A 101 2.03 10.49 10.11
N ILE A 102 3.18 9.92 9.76
CA ILE A 102 4.38 9.97 10.60
C ILE A 102 5.32 11.03 10.03
N LYS A 103 5.60 12.03 10.84
CA LYS A 103 6.61 13.04 10.49
C LYS A 103 8.00 12.41 10.60
N GLY A 104 8.78 12.50 9.55
CA GLY A 104 10.14 11.97 9.52
C GLY A 104 10.89 12.35 8.25
N HIS A 105 12.11 11.87 8.15
CA HIS A 105 12.95 12.01 6.97
C HIS A 105 13.05 10.67 6.24
N THR A 106 13.25 10.73 4.93
CA THR A 106 13.55 9.53 4.15
C THR A 106 14.82 8.88 4.69
N TRP A 107 14.83 7.55 4.73
CA TRP A 107 15.98 6.78 5.21
C TRP A 107 17.28 7.21 4.55
N SER A 108 18.31 7.42 5.38
CA SER A 108 19.64 7.93 5.01
C SER A 108 20.70 6.84 4.89
N HIS A 109 20.32 5.58 4.63
CA HIS A 109 21.20 4.42 4.53
C HIS A 109 21.90 4.01 5.85
N ASP A 110 21.34 4.34 6.99
CA ASP A 110 21.83 3.91 8.30
C ASP A 110 21.48 2.43 8.54
N VAL A 111 22.50 1.58 8.47
CA VAL A 111 22.37 0.12 8.62
C VAL A 111 22.02 -0.28 10.05
N GLU A 112 22.48 0.47 11.04
CA GLU A 112 22.25 0.18 12.48
C GLU A 112 20.78 0.38 12.81
N ILE A 113 20.18 1.49 12.37
CA ILE A 113 18.76 1.77 12.55
C ILE A 113 17.90 0.68 11.89
N VAL A 114 18.25 0.25 10.68
CA VAL A 114 17.52 -0.81 9.98
C VAL A 114 17.66 -2.16 10.70
N SER A 115 18.85 -2.50 11.17
CA SER A 115 19.09 -3.72 11.93
C SER A 115 18.28 -3.77 13.23
N GLU A 116 18.22 -2.64 13.95
CA GLU A 116 17.39 -2.51 15.14
C GLU A 116 15.92 -2.67 14.83
N LEU A 117 15.42 -1.99 13.79
CA LEU A 117 14.03 -2.09 13.33
C LEU A 117 13.65 -3.54 12.98
N LEU A 118 14.49 -4.24 12.20
CA LEU A 118 14.27 -5.65 11.86
C LEU A 118 14.26 -6.55 13.11
N THR A 119 15.13 -6.26 14.08
CA THR A 119 15.16 -6.99 15.36
C THR A 119 13.88 -6.77 16.16
N ARG A 120 13.35 -5.55 16.18
CA ARG A 120 12.07 -5.24 16.81
C ARG A 120 10.92 -5.97 16.12
N ILE A 121 10.84 -5.94 14.79
CA ILE A 121 9.81 -6.65 13.99
C ILE A 121 9.83 -8.15 14.29
N ARG A 122 11.01 -8.79 14.37
CA ARG A 122 11.15 -10.23 14.64
C ARG A 122 10.63 -10.66 16.02
N LYS A 123 10.53 -9.76 16.99
CA LYS A 123 9.97 -10.05 18.32
C LYS A 123 8.45 -10.21 18.30
N HIS A 124 7.78 -9.72 17.26
CA HIS A 124 6.33 -9.88 17.14
C HIS A 124 5.96 -11.21 16.50
N LYS A 125 4.94 -11.89 17.06
CA LYS A 125 4.36 -13.08 16.41
C LYS A 125 3.65 -12.65 15.13
N TYR A 126 3.91 -13.33 14.03
CA TYR A 126 3.27 -13.03 12.76
C TYR A 126 1.75 -13.24 12.85
N PRO A 127 0.93 -12.31 12.34
CA PRO A 127 -0.50 -12.49 12.28
C PRO A 127 -0.86 -13.60 11.28
N LYS A 128 -1.91 -14.35 11.60
CA LYS A 128 -2.43 -15.39 10.69
C LYS A 128 -2.84 -14.76 9.34
N GLY A 129 -2.53 -15.45 8.24
CA GLY A 129 -2.94 -15.04 6.91
C GLY A 129 -2.03 -14.04 6.19
N LEU A 130 -0.86 -13.72 6.75
CA LEU A 130 0.22 -13.10 5.98
C LEU A 130 0.91 -14.15 5.10
N ARG A 131 1.35 -13.70 3.91
CA ARG A 131 2.20 -14.52 3.06
C ARG A 131 3.55 -14.70 3.75
N ILE A 132 3.88 -15.93 4.08
CA ILE A 132 5.20 -16.30 4.60
C ILE A 132 6.04 -16.74 3.39
N LEU A 133 7.16 -16.06 3.16
CA LEU A 133 8.16 -16.52 2.19
C LEU A 133 9.02 -17.56 2.90
N SER A 134 9.05 -18.77 2.34
CA SER A 134 9.95 -19.82 2.82
C SER A 134 11.39 -19.43 2.52
N ASN A 135 12.29 -19.79 3.44
CA ASN A 135 13.75 -19.68 3.27
C ASN A 135 14.39 -20.98 2.76
N LEU A 136 13.60 -22.02 2.49
CA LEU A 136 14.10 -23.24 1.92
C LEU A 136 14.50 -23.05 0.45
N PRO A 137 15.68 -23.51 0.01
CA PRO A 137 16.14 -23.34 -1.36
C PRO A 137 15.18 -23.87 -2.42
N SER A 138 14.51 -25.00 -2.14
CA SER A 138 13.48 -25.58 -3.00
C SER A 138 12.30 -24.64 -3.23
N ASP A 139 11.80 -24.01 -2.16
CA ASP A 139 10.65 -23.15 -2.21
C ASP A 139 10.97 -21.80 -2.84
N ILE A 140 12.20 -21.29 -2.63
CA ILE A 140 12.73 -20.11 -3.32
C ILE A 140 12.79 -20.36 -4.83
N LYS A 141 13.32 -21.53 -5.24
CA LYS A 141 13.35 -21.93 -6.65
C LYS A 141 11.94 -22.02 -7.24
N GLN A 142 11.01 -22.67 -6.54
CA GLN A 142 9.62 -22.81 -6.98
C GLN A 142 8.94 -21.43 -7.13
N THR A 143 9.09 -20.56 -6.14
CA THR A 143 8.59 -19.18 -6.20
C THR A 143 9.18 -18.40 -7.37
N GLY A 144 10.48 -18.56 -7.63
CA GLY A 144 11.14 -17.97 -8.79
C GLY A 144 10.54 -18.43 -10.13
N LEU A 145 10.26 -19.73 -10.27
CA LEU A 145 9.60 -20.28 -11.46
C LEU A 145 8.17 -19.75 -11.64
N GLU A 146 7.39 -19.66 -10.57
CA GLU A 146 6.05 -19.10 -10.60
C GLU A 146 6.04 -17.63 -11.02
N ILE A 147 6.97 -16.83 -10.51
CA ILE A 147 7.15 -15.44 -10.89
C ILE A 147 7.50 -15.34 -12.39
N THR A 148 8.45 -16.14 -12.84
CA THR A 148 8.87 -16.17 -14.26
C THR A 148 7.69 -16.53 -15.18
N ASN A 149 6.90 -17.52 -14.82
CA ASN A 149 5.73 -17.92 -15.59
C ASN A 149 4.66 -16.81 -15.63
N LYS A 150 4.41 -16.14 -14.51
CA LYS A 150 3.48 -14.98 -14.45
C LYS A 150 3.97 -13.83 -15.32
N LEU A 151 5.25 -13.50 -15.29
CA LEU A 151 5.85 -12.47 -16.13
C LEU A 151 5.74 -12.81 -17.62
N ASN A 152 6.03 -14.04 -18.00
CA ASN A 152 5.91 -14.50 -19.40
C ASN A 152 4.46 -14.40 -19.90
N ASN A 153 3.50 -14.77 -19.08
CA ASN A 153 2.08 -14.63 -19.42
C ASN A 153 1.64 -13.16 -19.50
N TYR A 154 2.13 -12.31 -18.60
CA TYR A 154 1.86 -10.88 -18.63
C TYR A 154 2.39 -10.22 -19.91
N HIS A 155 3.63 -10.54 -20.31
CA HIS A 155 4.22 -10.02 -21.54
C HIS A 155 3.50 -10.53 -22.79
N LYS A 156 3.13 -11.81 -22.84
CA LYS A 156 2.35 -12.37 -23.95
C LYS A 156 1.00 -11.67 -24.12
N ASN A 157 0.26 -11.45 -23.03
CA ASN A 157 -1.05 -10.78 -23.09
C ASN A 157 -0.90 -9.31 -23.50
N LYS A 158 0.19 -8.63 -23.10
CA LYS A 158 0.45 -7.24 -23.49
C LYS A 158 0.80 -7.13 -24.97
N LEU A 159 1.53 -8.09 -25.53
CA LEU A 159 1.88 -8.12 -26.95
C LEU A 159 0.65 -8.41 -27.84
N ILE A 160 -0.26 -9.28 -27.41
CA ILE A 160 -1.51 -9.58 -28.13
C ILE A 160 -2.42 -8.34 -28.22
N ASN A 161 -2.38 -7.45 -27.22
CA ASN A 161 -3.17 -6.22 -27.20
C ASN A 161 -2.52 -5.03 -27.96
N ILE A 162 -1.30 -5.19 -28.45
CA ILE A 162 -0.55 -4.15 -29.19
C ILE A 162 -0.52 -4.45 -30.70
N CYS A 163 -0.74 -5.69 -31.10
CA CYS A 163 -0.89 -6.09 -32.51
C CYS A 163 -2.36 -6.34 -32.82
N PRO A 164 -3.04 -5.43 -33.55
CA PRO A 164 -4.38 -5.66 -34.04
C PRO A 164 -4.42 -6.70 -35.17
#